data_1afdf0407f8d4d01a9986ce03fc06be2
#
_entry.id   1afdf0407f8d4d01a9986ce03fc06be2
#
_cell.length_a   1.000
_cell.length_b   1.000
_cell.length_c   1.000
_cell.angle_alpha   90.00
_cell.angle_beta   90.00
_cell.angle_gamma   90.00
#
_symmetry.space_group_name_H-M   'P 1'
#
loop_
_entity.id
_entity.type
_entity.pdbx_description
1 polymer ?
#
loop_
_entity_poly.entity_id
_entity_poly.type
_entity_poly.pdbx_seq_one_letter_code
_entity_poly.pdbx_strand_id
1 'polypeptide(L)'
;MRTAFVTRAALAVATAMTLAGCDTVTNSIESFNPFSDKKPYKPEVLRDVPAEQIYNDGLGRMANSDYVGASKKFAQIDKQYPYTDMARKGLLMAAYTKYQGRDYDEAVTNAKRYIEQNPTSEDAAYAQYIMAMSYYNQISDVSRDQDRTQKAAQALTDLIQKYPNSEYVADARYKLQVAMDNLAGREMFVGRFYLGKRQYSPAINRFRTVVGRYQTTRQVEEALERLTEAYFALGITSEAQTAAAVLGHNFPDSPWYQDAYKLLQSNGLEPREDTGSWLSKAMKGFKQIANF
;
A
#
# COMPACT_ATOMS: atom_id res chain seq x y z
N MET A 1 -49.81 73.48 27.76
CA MET A 1 -48.54 73.21 28.50
C MET A 1 -48.50 71.86 29.22
N ARG A 2 -49.57 71.08 29.29
CA ARG A 2 -49.61 69.78 30.01
C ARG A 2 -49.20 68.54 29.20
N THR A 3 -49.21 68.61 27.89
CA THR A 3 -48.91 67.49 27.01
C THR A 3 -47.40 67.29 26.72
N ALA A 4 -46.59 68.34 26.87
CA ALA A 4 -45.13 68.30 26.61
C ALA A 4 -44.34 67.70 27.79
N PHE A 5 -44.93 67.67 28.99
CA PHE A 5 -44.28 67.14 30.21
C PHE A 5 -44.42 65.62 30.33
N VAL A 6 -45.51 65.05 29.82
CA VAL A 6 -45.77 63.60 29.83
C VAL A 6 -44.91 62.90 28.82
N THR A 7 -44.66 63.49 27.68
CA THR A 7 -43.78 62.90 26.63
C THR A 7 -42.29 62.90 26.99
N ARG A 8 -41.84 63.87 27.75
CA ARG A 8 -40.44 63.90 28.25
C ARG A 8 -40.19 62.90 29.39
N ALA A 9 -41.17 62.65 30.24
CA ALA A 9 -41.07 61.66 31.29
C ALA A 9 -41.08 60.21 30.71
N ALA A 10 -41.90 59.96 29.68
CA ALA A 10 -41.96 58.65 29.03
C ALA A 10 -40.66 58.32 28.27
N LEU A 11 -39.99 59.33 27.67
CA LEU A 11 -38.74 59.12 26.96
C LEU A 11 -37.55 58.87 27.94
N ALA A 12 -37.57 59.47 29.09
CA ALA A 12 -36.53 59.23 30.12
C ALA A 12 -36.65 57.85 30.77
N VAL A 13 -37.86 57.30 30.94
CA VAL A 13 -38.07 55.93 31.44
C VAL A 13 -37.67 54.88 30.39
N ALA A 14 -37.95 55.15 29.11
CA ALA A 14 -37.55 54.21 28.02
C ALA A 14 -36.04 54.13 27.86
N THR A 15 -35.29 55.22 28.03
CA THR A 15 -33.78 55.23 27.98
C THR A 15 -33.15 54.61 29.23
N ALA A 16 -33.82 54.65 30.40
CA ALA A 16 -33.29 54.00 31.59
C ALA A 16 -33.45 52.47 31.58
N MET A 17 -34.51 51.92 30.89
CA MET A 17 -34.69 50.47 30.74
C MET A 17 -33.71 49.83 29.73
N THR A 18 -33.13 50.59 28.81
CA THR A 18 -32.15 50.05 27.86
C THR A 18 -30.72 49.94 28.43
N LEU A 19 -30.43 50.65 29.53
CA LEU A 19 -29.11 50.55 30.20
C LEU A 19 -29.04 49.47 31.28
N ALA A 20 -30.17 48.99 31.79
CA ALA A 20 -30.19 47.89 32.76
C ALA A 20 -30.20 46.49 32.12
N GLY A 21 -30.32 46.40 30.79
CA GLY A 21 -30.37 45.12 30.07
C GLY A 21 -29.02 44.55 29.63
N CYS A 22 -27.93 45.34 29.72
CA CYS A 22 -26.62 44.89 29.20
C CYS A 22 -25.93 43.85 30.10
N ASP A 23 -26.11 43.93 31.41
CA ASP A 23 -25.44 42.99 32.33
C ASP A 23 -26.10 41.58 32.33
N THR A 24 -27.41 41.51 32.07
CA THR A 24 -28.12 40.22 32.02
C THR A 24 -27.90 39.49 30.70
N VAL A 25 -27.69 40.22 29.58
CA VAL A 25 -27.42 39.64 28.26
C VAL A 25 -25.97 39.17 28.17
N THR A 26 -25.01 39.88 28.74
CA THR A 26 -23.60 39.42 28.75
C THR A 26 -23.42 38.13 29.55
N ASN A 27 -24.07 38.00 30.72
CA ASN A 27 -24.02 36.79 31.52
C ASN A 27 -24.74 35.59 30.84
N SER A 28 -25.76 35.85 30.01
CA SER A 28 -26.46 34.80 29.26
C SER A 28 -25.67 34.38 28.03
N ILE A 29 -24.87 35.24 27.42
CA ILE A 29 -24.00 34.93 26.28
C ILE A 29 -22.75 34.15 26.74
N GLU A 30 -22.22 34.48 27.92
CA GLU A 30 -21.08 33.71 28.48
C GLU A 30 -21.49 32.27 28.86
N SER A 31 -22.73 32.06 29.33
CA SER A 31 -23.24 30.71 29.62
C SER A 31 -23.51 29.88 28.35
N PHE A 32 -23.64 30.49 27.17
CA PHE A 32 -23.92 29.84 25.88
C PHE A 32 -22.73 29.81 24.95
N ASN A 33 -21.53 30.12 25.45
CA ASN A 33 -20.32 30.00 24.66
C ASN A 33 -19.88 28.51 24.60
N PRO A 34 -20.06 27.79 23.48
CA PRO A 34 -19.67 26.39 23.37
C PRO A 34 -18.13 26.19 23.45
N PHE A 35 -17.37 27.27 23.57
CA PHE A 35 -15.93 27.28 23.76
C PHE A 35 -15.50 27.71 25.17
N SER A 36 -16.46 28.01 26.09
CA SER A 36 -16.16 28.42 27.45
C SER A 36 -15.73 27.28 28.37
N ASP A 37 -16.05 26.04 28.01
CA ASP A 37 -15.60 24.81 28.69
C ASP A 37 -14.17 24.39 28.33
N LYS A 38 -13.36 25.30 27.78
CA LYS A 38 -11.92 25.04 27.73
C LYS A 38 -11.43 25.02 29.17
N LYS A 39 -11.48 23.84 29.80
CA LYS A 39 -10.69 23.56 30.98
C LYS A 39 -9.32 24.19 30.73
N PRO A 40 -8.83 25.05 31.63
CA PRO A 40 -7.54 25.70 31.42
C PRO A 40 -6.55 24.61 31.07
N TYR A 41 -5.87 24.75 29.93
CA TYR A 41 -4.83 23.85 29.52
C TYR A 41 -3.84 23.73 30.67
N LYS A 42 -3.94 22.64 31.43
CA LYS A 42 -2.91 22.29 32.41
C LYS A 42 -1.83 21.62 31.57
N PRO A 43 -0.67 22.29 31.37
CA PRO A 43 0.44 21.59 30.74
C PRO A 43 0.67 20.32 31.55
N GLU A 44 0.52 19.18 30.93
CA GLU A 44 0.89 17.91 31.51
C GLU A 44 2.40 18.02 31.78
N VAL A 45 2.77 18.27 33.02
CA VAL A 45 4.17 18.24 33.44
C VAL A 45 4.57 16.78 33.37
N LEU A 46 5.01 16.37 32.20
CA LEU A 46 5.60 15.06 32.00
C LEU A 46 6.79 15.01 32.95
N ARG A 47 6.79 14.05 33.87
CA ARG A 47 7.95 13.79 34.71
C ARG A 47 9.14 13.60 33.78
N ASP A 48 10.25 14.23 34.11
CA ASP A 48 11.51 14.10 33.35
C ASP A 48 12.08 12.70 33.57
N VAL A 49 11.51 11.72 32.82
CA VAL A 49 11.92 10.33 32.85
C VAL A 49 12.97 10.15 31.76
N PRO A 50 14.19 9.74 32.06
CA PRO A 50 15.24 9.56 31.07
C PRO A 50 14.80 8.71 29.87
N ALA A 51 15.25 9.09 28.65
CA ALA A 51 14.86 8.41 27.42
C ALA A 51 15.16 6.90 27.46
N GLU A 52 16.28 6.52 28.07
CA GLU A 52 16.69 5.12 28.25
C GLU A 52 15.71 4.35 29.14
N GLN A 53 15.16 4.99 30.16
CA GLN A 53 14.19 4.34 31.04
C GLN A 53 12.86 4.09 30.28
N ILE A 54 12.42 5.07 29.50
CA ILE A 54 11.21 4.91 28.65
C ILE A 54 11.42 3.81 27.62
N TYR A 55 12.62 3.75 27.02
CA TYR A 55 12.99 2.74 26.05
C TYR A 55 12.96 1.34 26.68
N ASN A 56 13.56 1.17 27.86
CA ASN A 56 13.58 -0.10 28.58
C ASN A 56 12.18 -0.53 29.04
N ASP A 57 11.30 0.39 29.46
CA ASP A 57 9.88 0.09 29.73
C ASP A 57 9.18 -0.41 28.43
N GLY A 58 9.46 0.22 27.28
CA GLY A 58 8.98 -0.24 25.97
C GLY A 58 9.44 -1.68 25.65
N LEU A 59 10.72 -1.99 25.86
CA LEU A 59 11.26 -3.35 25.66
C LEU A 59 10.61 -4.36 26.60
N GLY A 60 10.43 -4.01 27.88
CA GLY A 60 9.77 -4.88 28.87
C GLY A 60 8.33 -5.22 28.49
N ARG A 61 7.58 -4.23 27.98
CA ARG A 61 6.22 -4.43 27.44
C ARG A 61 6.22 -5.35 26.22
N MET A 62 7.15 -5.13 25.32
CA MET A 62 7.30 -5.95 24.11
C MET A 62 7.62 -7.41 24.47
N ALA A 63 8.48 -7.66 25.46
CA ALA A 63 8.79 -9.01 25.94
C ALA A 63 7.54 -9.73 26.49
N ASN A 64 6.58 -8.97 27.04
CA ASN A 64 5.28 -9.47 27.49
C ASN A 64 4.21 -9.46 26.39
N SER A 65 4.58 -9.26 25.12
CA SER A 65 3.67 -9.15 23.96
C SER A 65 2.65 -8.00 24.05
N ASP A 66 2.86 -7.01 24.93
CA ASP A 66 2.09 -5.76 24.99
C ASP A 66 2.60 -4.79 23.91
N TYR A 67 2.36 -5.13 22.65
CA TYR A 67 2.81 -4.31 21.51
C TYR A 67 2.17 -2.92 21.48
N VAL A 68 0.92 -2.79 21.96
CA VAL A 68 0.22 -1.51 22.03
C VAL A 68 0.86 -0.60 23.07
N GLY A 69 1.12 -1.11 24.26
CA GLY A 69 1.81 -0.37 25.32
C GLY A 69 3.25 -0.03 24.96
N ALA A 70 3.98 -0.98 24.35
CA ALA A 70 5.35 -0.79 23.89
C ALA A 70 5.43 0.33 22.83
N SER A 71 4.57 0.32 21.82
CA SER A 71 4.58 1.36 20.77
C SER A 71 4.30 2.75 21.32
N LYS A 72 3.43 2.90 22.33
CA LYS A 72 3.18 4.16 23.01
C LYS A 72 4.43 4.68 23.74
N LYS A 73 5.20 3.77 24.38
CA LYS A 73 6.45 4.15 25.07
C LYS A 73 7.52 4.58 24.07
N PHE A 74 7.70 3.88 22.96
CA PHE A 74 8.65 4.29 21.93
C PHE A 74 8.24 5.63 21.27
N ALA A 75 6.96 5.83 20.97
CA ALA A 75 6.47 7.11 20.46
C ALA A 75 6.59 8.27 21.49
N GLN A 76 6.57 7.98 22.80
CA GLN A 76 6.80 8.96 23.85
C GLN A 76 8.22 9.53 23.79
N ILE A 77 9.23 8.69 23.46
CA ILE A 77 10.62 9.15 23.34
C ILE A 77 10.75 10.21 22.25
N ASP A 78 10.16 9.97 21.08
CA ASP A 78 10.20 10.91 19.96
C ASP A 78 9.55 12.27 20.32
N LYS A 79 8.50 12.26 21.14
CA LYS A 79 7.84 13.49 21.61
C LYS A 79 8.62 14.26 22.66
N GLN A 80 9.26 13.55 23.59
CA GLN A 80 9.96 14.16 24.72
C GLN A 80 11.41 14.54 24.40
N TYR A 81 12.07 13.76 23.56
CA TYR A 81 13.49 13.87 23.22
C TYR A 81 13.71 13.91 21.70
N PRO A 82 13.04 14.83 20.97
CA PRO A 82 13.14 14.89 19.51
C PRO A 82 14.61 15.10 19.08
N TYR A 83 14.93 14.58 17.89
CA TYR A 83 16.27 14.72 17.27
C TYR A 83 17.42 14.03 18.01
N THR A 84 17.14 13.17 18.98
CA THR A 84 18.16 12.39 19.68
C THR A 84 18.32 11.00 19.04
N ASP A 85 19.45 10.33 19.30
CA ASP A 85 19.65 8.94 18.90
C ASP A 85 18.59 8.01 19.50
N MET A 86 18.14 8.32 20.72
CA MET A 86 17.08 7.56 21.39
C MET A 86 15.72 7.75 20.68
N ALA A 87 15.42 8.96 20.17
CA ALA A 87 14.22 9.20 19.39
C ALA A 87 14.26 8.40 18.07
N ARG A 88 15.41 8.37 17.39
CA ARG A 88 15.62 7.57 16.20
C ARG A 88 15.37 6.09 16.46
N LYS A 89 16.01 5.51 17.51
CA LYS A 89 15.76 4.13 17.92
C LYS A 89 14.31 3.89 18.33
N GLY A 90 13.71 4.82 19.06
CA GLY A 90 12.31 4.77 19.45
C GLY A 90 11.35 4.72 18.27
N LEU A 91 11.59 5.54 17.24
CA LEU A 91 10.76 5.54 16.02
C LEU A 91 10.84 4.21 15.26
N LEU A 92 12.04 3.63 15.15
CA LEU A 92 12.21 2.31 14.51
C LEU A 92 11.50 1.22 15.32
N MET A 93 11.66 1.23 16.64
CA MET A 93 10.99 0.27 17.53
C MET A 93 9.47 0.46 17.55
N ALA A 94 8.98 1.69 17.38
CA ALA A 94 7.55 1.95 17.20
C ALA A 94 7.02 1.31 15.91
N ALA A 95 7.75 1.41 14.79
CA ALA A 95 7.41 0.71 13.56
C ALA A 95 7.38 -0.81 13.76
N TYR A 96 8.41 -1.36 14.38
CA TYR A 96 8.53 -2.80 14.64
C TYR A 96 7.41 -3.32 15.55
N THR A 97 7.11 -2.64 16.65
CA THR A 97 6.05 -3.07 17.58
C THR A 97 4.67 -2.98 16.96
N LYS A 98 4.41 -1.99 16.12
CA LYS A 98 3.18 -1.90 15.34
C LYS A 98 3.05 -3.06 14.35
N TYR A 99 4.14 -3.42 13.67
CA TYR A 99 4.18 -4.58 12.79
C TYR A 99 3.89 -5.89 13.54
N GLN A 100 4.55 -6.11 14.70
CA GLN A 100 4.32 -7.30 15.54
C GLN A 100 2.88 -7.34 16.08
N GLY A 101 2.31 -6.20 16.43
CA GLY A 101 0.92 -6.05 16.85
C GLY A 101 -0.09 -6.15 15.71
N ARG A 102 0.35 -6.38 14.47
CA ARG A 102 -0.46 -6.44 13.23
C ARG A 102 -1.21 -5.14 12.89
N ASP A 103 -0.77 -4.03 13.47
CA ASP A 103 -1.23 -2.67 13.11
C ASP A 103 -0.39 -2.18 11.93
N TYR A 104 -0.60 -2.83 10.76
CA TYR A 104 0.25 -2.67 9.59
C TYR A 104 0.25 -1.25 9.02
N ASP A 105 -0.87 -0.54 9.09
CA ASP A 105 -0.96 0.83 8.55
C ASP A 105 -0.12 1.81 9.38
N GLU A 106 -0.15 1.68 10.70
CA GLU A 106 0.69 2.47 11.59
C GLU A 106 2.17 2.04 11.51
N ALA A 107 2.46 0.75 11.30
CA ALA A 107 3.82 0.27 11.07
C ALA A 107 4.42 0.89 9.80
N VAL A 108 3.65 0.93 8.70
CA VAL A 108 4.04 1.62 7.45
C VAL A 108 4.31 3.10 7.68
N THR A 109 3.41 3.78 8.41
CA THR A 109 3.54 5.22 8.70
C THR A 109 4.84 5.52 9.45
N ASN A 110 5.11 4.76 10.52
CA ASN A 110 6.32 4.93 11.33
C ASN A 110 7.60 4.57 10.57
N ALA A 111 7.58 3.46 9.81
CA ALA A 111 8.72 3.02 9.00
C ALA A 111 9.04 4.04 7.90
N LYS A 112 8.03 4.56 7.21
CA LYS A 112 8.19 5.60 6.19
C LYS A 112 8.80 6.86 6.80
N ARG A 113 8.28 7.32 7.93
CA ARG A 113 8.81 8.47 8.64
C ARG A 113 10.26 8.26 9.06
N TYR A 114 10.62 7.05 9.51
CA TYR A 114 12.01 6.71 9.85
C TYR A 114 12.94 6.87 8.65
N ILE A 115 12.55 6.32 7.49
CA ILE A 115 13.35 6.37 6.26
C ILE A 115 13.52 7.81 5.76
N GLU A 116 12.45 8.61 5.82
CA GLU A 116 12.47 10.02 5.42
C GLU A 116 13.39 10.87 6.31
N GLN A 117 13.40 10.61 7.61
CA GLN A 117 14.23 11.34 8.57
C GLN A 117 15.68 10.84 8.62
N ASN A 118 15.93 9.56 8.31
CA ASN A 118 17.23 8.90 8.47
C ASN A 118 17.61 8.06 7.23
N PRO A 119 17.67 8.65 6.02
CA PRO A 119 17.83 7.89 4.77
C PRO A 119 19.16 7.17 4.64
N THR A 120 20.20 7.64 5.35
CA THR A 120 21.57 7.09 5.33
C THR A 120 21.90 6.22 6.55
N SER A 121 20.92 6.00 7.44
CA SER A 121 21.11 5.13 8.61
C SER A 121 21.32 3.67 8.19
N GLU A 122 22.15 2.94 8.92
CA GLU A 122 22.32 1.49 8.76
C GLU A 122 20.97 0.76 8.93
N ASP A 123 20.09 1.26 9.80
CA ASP A 123 18.77 0.70 10.06
C ASP A 123 17.72 1.05 9.00
N ALA A 124 18.03 1.92 8.02
CA ALA A 124 17.07 2.33 7.00
C ALA A 124 16.59 1.15 6.15
N ALA A 125 17.48 0.19 5.88
CA ALA A 125 17.12 -1.06 5.20
C ALA A 125 16.12 -1.89 6.00
N TYR A 126 16.28 -1.96 7.33
CA TYR A 126 15.33 -2.66 8.20
C TYR A 126 13.98 -1.95 8.27
N ALA A 127 13.96 -0.63 8.36
CA ALA A 127 12.72 0.14 8.29
C ALA A 127 11.97 -0.09 6.97
N GLN A 128 12.71 -0.10 5.84
CA GLN A 128 12.14 -0.42 4.52
C GLN A 128 11.58 -1.84 4.48
N TYR A 129 12.26 -2.80 5.11
CA TYR A 129 11.78 -4.18 5.22
C TYR A 129 10.51 -4.28 6.06
N ILE A 130 10.42 -3.60 7.22
CA ILE A 130 9.19 -3.55 8.03
C ILE A 130 8.02 -2.98 7.21
N MET A 131 8.24 -1.92 6.46
CA MET A 131 7.22 -1.32 5.59
C MET A 131 6.76 -2.30 4.52
N ALA A 132 7.69 -2.95 3.82
CA ALA A 132 7.40 -3.93 2.79
C ALA A 132 6.63 -5.14 3.35
N MET A 133 7.06 -5.67 4.49
CA MET A 133 6.41 -6.78 5.17
C MET A 133 5.02 -6.44 5.71
N SER A 134 4.82 -5.19 6.12
CA SER A 134 3.50 -4.71 6.53
C SER A 134 2.50 -4.74 5.39
N TYR A 135 2.91 -4.35 4.18
CA TYR A 135 2.07 -4.50 2.98
C TYR A 135 1.91 -5.96 2.56
N TYR A 136 3.00 -6.74 2.61
CA TYR A 136 3.00 -8.14 2.21
C TYR A 136 2.03 -8.99 3.03
N ASN A 137 1.99 -8.79 4.34
CA ASN A 137 1.08 -9.51 5.24
C ASN A 137 -0.41 -9.12 5.06
N GLN A 138 -0.69 -8.10 4.27
CA GLN A 138 -2.03 -7.67 3.89
C GLN A 138 -2.44 -8.13 2.47
N ILE A 139 -1.59 -8.92 1.78
CA ILE A 139 -1.93 -9.50 0.47
C ILE A 139 -3.17 -10.36 0.62
N SER A 140 -4.16 -10.08 -0.21
CA SER A 140 -5.42 -10.79 -0.25
C SER A 140 -5.49 -11.82 -1.39
N ASP A 141 -6.58 -12.57 -1.46
CA ASP A 141 -6.86 -13.48 -2.58
C ASP A 141 -6.87 -12.74 -3.94
N VAL A 142 -6.49 -13.45 -5.01
CA VAL A 142 -6.42 -12.91 -6.39
C VAL A 142 -7.76 -12.38 -6.91
N SER A 143 -8.89 -12.80 -6.34
CA SER A 143 -10.22 -12.30 -6.71
C SER A 143 -10.55 -10.92 -6.13
N ARG A 144 -9.78 -10.47 -5.13
CA ARG A 144 -9.99 -9.20 -4.41
C ARG A 144 -9.14 -8.08 -4.99
N ASP A 145 -9.25 -6.90 -4.37
CA ASP A 145 -8.41 -5.75 -4.68
C ASP A 145 -6.93 -6.03 -4.40
N GLN A 146 -6.05 -5.56 -5.30
CA GLN A 146 -4.62 -5.82 -5.28
C GLN A 146 -3.77 -4.60 -4.91
N ASP A 147 -4.36 -3.53 -4.36
CA ASP A 147 -3.63 -2.33 -3.96
C ASP A 147 -2.48 -2.66 -2.97
N ARG A 148 -2.77 -3.50 -1.96
CA ARG A 148 -1.76 -3.91 -0.98
C ARG A 148 -0.66 -4.77 -1.60
N THR A 149 -1.01 -5.64 -2.56
CA THR A 149 -0.03 -6.46 -3.31
C THR A 149 0.90 -5.58 -4.15
N GLN A 150 0.36 -4.57 -4.83
CA GLN A 150 1.15 -3.62 -5.61
C GLN A 150 2.10 -2.81 -4.72
N LYS A 151 1.62 -2.32 -3.57
CA LYS A 151 2.44 -1.61 -2.59
C LYS A 151 3.54 -2.49 -2.00
N ALA A 152 3.23 -3.77 -1.72
CA ALA A 152 4.22 -4.74 -1.27
C ALA A 152 5.32 -4.95 -2.32
N ALA A 153 4.93 -5.21 -3.58
CA ALA A 153 5.87 -5.39 -4.67
C ALA A 153 6.77 -4.16 -4.88
N GLN A 154 6.20 -2.96 -4.81
CA GLN A 154 6.96 -1.71 -4.93
C GLN A 154 7.94 -1.54 -3.76
N ALA A 155 7.48 -1.73 -2.52
CA ALA A 155 8.33 -1.55 -1.33
C ALA A 155 9.47 -2.58 -1.26
N LEU A 156 9.22 -3.83 -1.72
CA LEU A 156 10.24 -4.87 -1.84
C LEU A 156 11.26 -4.55 -2.96
N THR A 157 10.79 -4.04 -4.09
CA THR A 157 11.65 -3.58 -5.18
C THR A 157 12.55 -2.43 -4.71
N ASP A 158 11.98 -1.45 -4.02
CA ASP A 158 12.73 -0.32 -3.45
C ASP A 158 13.80 -0.80 -2.47
N LEU A 159 13.51 -1.79 -1.62
CA LEU A 159 14.49 -2.38 -0.71
C LEU A 159 15.67 -2.97 -1.47
N ILE A 160 15.40 -3.80 -2.48
CA ILE A 160 16.42 -4.48 -3.29
C ILE A 160 17.30 -3.47 -4.04
N GLN A 161 16.71 -2.39 -4.55
CA GLN A 161 17.42 -1.39 -5.34
C GLN A 161 18.22 -0.40 -4.48
N LYS A 162 17.62 0.07 -3.38
CA LYS A 162 18.25 1.09 -2.51
C LYS A 162 19.28 0.50 -1.55
N TYR A 163 19.08 -0.76 -1.12
CA TYR A 163 19.90 -1.41 -0.10
C TYR A 163 20.40 -2.79 -0.58
N PRO A 164 21.11 -2.87 -1.73
CA PRO A 164 21.43 -4.15 -2.39
C PRO A 164 22.30 -5.09 -1.54
N ASN A 165 23.05 -4.56 -0.58
CA ASN A 165 23.93 -5.32 0.31
C ASN A 165 23.28 -5.68 1.66
N SER A 166 22.00 -5.36 1.86
CA SER A 166 21.31 -5.66 3.10
C SER A 166 21.00 -7.16 3.22
N GLU A 167 21.07 -7.70 4.44
CA GLU A 167 20.69 -9.07 4.78
C GLU A 167 19.25 -9.41 4.41
N TYR A 168 18.36 -8.41 4.31
CA TYR A 168 16.95 -8.58 3.95
C TYR A 168 16.70 -8.81 2.46
N VAL A 169 17.70 -8.62 1.60
CA VAL A 169 17.52 -8.66 0.14
C VAL A 169 17.13 -10.05 -0.36
N ALA A 170 17.71 -11.12 0.20
CA ALA A 170 17.39 -12.48 -0.22
C ALA A 170 15.92 -12.82 0.04
N ASP A 171 15.42 -12.53 1.24
CA ASP A 171 14.02 -12.72 1.60
C ASP A 171 13.09 -11.79 0.80
N ALA A 172 13.51 -10.55 0.57
CA ALA A 172 12.75 -9.58 -0.22
C ALA A 172 12.58 -10.03 -1.68
N ARG A 173 13.58 -10.63 -2.30
CA ARG A 173 13.48 -11.20 -3.67
C ARG A 173 12.46 -12.33 -3.73
N TYR A 174 12.50 -13.25 -2.77
CA TYR A 174 11.51 -14.33 -2.68
C TYR A 174 10.09 -13.80 -2.52
N LYS A 175 9.87 -12.86 -1.61
CA LYS A 175 8.56 -12.26 -1.37
C LYS A 175 8.07 -11.40 -2.53
N LEU A 176 8.98 -10.73 -3.22
CA LEU A 176 8.66 -10.00 -4.45
C LEU A 176 8.13 -10.95 -5.52
N GLN A 177 8.79 -12.11 -5.70
CA GLN A 177 8.31 -13.11 -6.65
C GLN A 177 6.89 -13.59 -6.31
N VAL A 178 6.61 -13.86 -5.03
CA VAL A 178 5.25 -14.24 -4.57
C VAL A 178 4.22 -13.13 -4.82
N ALA A 179 4.59 -11.87 -4.57
CA ALA A 179 3.71 -10.74 -4.86
C ALA A 179 3.44 -10.58 -6.37
N MET A 180 4.46 -10.76 -7.21
CA MET A 180 4.33 -10.74 -8.67
C MET A 180 3.45 -11.88 -9.18
N ASP A 181 3.60 -13.10 -8.64
CA ASP A 181 2.75 -14.24 -8.96
C ASP A 181 1.27 -13.97 -8.61
N ASN A 182 1.02 -13.29 -7.51
CA ASN A 182 -0.34 -12.92 -7.10
C ASN A 182 -0.95 -11.87 -8.05
N LEU A 183 -0.18 -10.84 -8.41
CA LEU A 183 -0.61 -9.82 -9.39
C LEU A 183 -0.89 -10.44 -10.77
N ALA A 184 0.00 -11.33 -11.25
CA ALA A 184 -0.21 -12.08 -12.47
C ALA A 184 -1.46 -12.99 -12.39
N GLY A 185 -1.64 -13.66 -11.25
CA GLY A 185 -2.81 -14.48 -10.96
C GLY A 185 -4.12 -13.70 -11.05
N ARG A 186 -4.13 -12.42 -10.61
CA ARG A 186 -5.29 -11.52 -10.77
C ARG A 186 -5.61 -11.28 -12.24
N GLU A 187 -4.61 -10.97 -13.06
CA GLU A 187 -4.82 -10.77 -14.50
C GLU A 187 -5.33 -12.06 -15.16
N MET A 188 -4.76 -13.21 -14.80
CA MET A 188 -5.23 -14.52 -15.27
C MET A 188 -6.67 -14.82 -14.86
N PHE A 189 -7.03 -14.53 -13.61
CA PHE A 189 -8.40 -14.72 -13.11
C PHE A 189 -9.42 -13.93 -13.94
N VAL A 190 -9.13 -12.64 -14.20
CA VAL A 190 -10.01 -11.79 -15.02
C VAL A 190 -9.99 -12.21 -16.49
N GLY A 191 -8.81 -12.59 -17.01
CA GLY A 191 -8.65 -13.07 -18.38
C GLY A 191 -9.48 -14.32 -18.65
N ARG A 192 -9.39 -15.33 -17.79
CA ARG A 192 -10.19 -16.57 -17.86
C ARG A 192 -11.70 -16.30 -17.79
N PHE A 193 -12.13 -15.36 -16.96
CA PHE A 193 -13.54 -14.97 -16.88
C PHE A 193 -14.05 -14.42 -18.23
N TYR A 194 -13.30 -13.53 -18.88
CA TYR A 194 -13.68 -13.01 -20.20
C TYR A 194 -13.61 -14.09 -21.28
N LEU A 195 -12.59 -14.94 -21.26
CA LEU A 195 -12.42 -16.03 -22.22
C LEU A 195 -13.60 -17.02 -22.15
N GLY A 196 -13.99 -17.43 -20.94
CA GLY A 196 -15.16 -18.30 -20.73
C GLY A 196 -16.49 -17.70 -21.22
N LYS A 197 -16.56 -16.36 -21.27
CA LYS A 197 -17.69 -15.63 -21.85
C LYS A 197 -17.54 -15.37 -23.36
N ARG A 198 -16.51 -15.90 -24.01
CA ARG A 198 -16.15 -15.66 -25.41
C ARG A 198 -15.91 -14.19 -25.75
N GLN A 199 -15.54 -13.40 -24.74
CA GLN A 199 -15.13 -12.01 -24.90
C GLN A 199 -13.60 -11.96 -25.08
N TYR A 200 -13.17 -12.31 -26.30
CA TYR A 200 -11.76 -12.57 -26.59
C TYR A 200 -10.88 -11.33 -26.49
N SER A 201 -11.31 -10.17 -26.98
CA SER A 201 -10.50 -8.93 -26.94
C SER A 201 -10.16 -8.47 -25.53
N PRO A 202 -11.09 -8.37 -24.55
CA PRO A 202 -10.74 -8.06 -23.17
C PRO A 202 -9.90 -9.20 -22.52
N ALA A 203 -10.12 -10.49 -22.85
CA ALA A 203 -9.30 -11.59 -22.37
C ALA A 203 -7.84 -11.45 -22.83
N ILE A 204 -7.62 -11.19 -24.12
CA ILE A 204 -6.30 -10.96 -24.71
C ILE A 204 -5.56 -9.83 -23.98
N ASN A 205 -6.23 -8.72 -23.68
CA ASN A 205 -5.59 -7.60 -22.97
C ASN A 205 -5.07 -8.01 -21.59
N ARG A 206 -5.80 -8.88 -20.88
CA ARG A 206 -5.37 -9.39 -19.58
C ARG A 206 -4.17 -10.32 -19.70
N PHE A 207 -4.22 -11.28 -20.60
CA PHE A 207 -3.10 -12.20 -20.82
C PHE A 207 -1.85 -11.48 -21.36
N ARG A 208 -2.03 -10.47 -22.23
CA ARG A 208 -0.93 -9.60 -22.66
C ARG A 208 -0.24 -8.90 -21.48
N THR A 209 -1.01 -8.46 -20.49
CA THR A 209 -0.43 -7.86 -19.27
C THR A 209 0.47 -8.85 -18.54
N VAL A 210 0.07 -10.13 -18.46
CA VAL A 210 0.91 -11.17 -17.84
C VAL A 210 2.22 -11.35 -18.60
N VAL A 211 2.13 -11.57 -19.92
CA VAL A 211 3.31 -11.78 -20.76
C VAL A 211 4.23 -10.55 -20.84
N GLY A 212 3.65 -9.33 -20.74
CA GLY A 212 4.44 -8.11 -20.84
C GLY A 212 5.07 -7.61 -19.53
N ARG A 213 4.43 -7.90 -18.37
CA ARG A 213 4.85 -7.34 -17.08
C ARG A 213 5.26 -8.37 -16.03
N TYR A 214 4.84 -9.63 -16.18
CA TYR A 214 5.00 -10.66 -15.16
C TYR A 214 5.69 -11.91 -15.74
N GLN A 215 6.70 -11.70 -16.58
CA GLN A 215 7.37 -12.75 -17.37
C GLN A 215 8.04 -13.82 -16.51
N THR A 216 8.50 -13.47 -15.31
CA THR A 216 9.18 -14.40 -14.40
C THR A 216 8.20 -15.22 -13.54
N THR A 217 6.89 -15.02 -13.72
CA THR A 217 5.88 -15.72 -12.94
C THR A 217 5.48 -17.04 -13.62
N ARG A 218 5.02 -17.99 -12.83
CA ARG A 218 4.48 -19.28 -13.32
C ARG A 218 3.21 -19.13 -14.15
N GLN A 219 2.60 -17.95 -14.18
CA GLN A 219 1.37 -17.69 -14.93
C GLN A 219 1.62 -17.47 -16.42
N VAL A 220 2.87 -17.24 -16.83
CA VAL A 220 3.23 -16.88 -18.20
C VAL A 220 2.94 -18.00 -19.21
N GLU A 221 3.18 -19.24 -18.80
CA GLU A 221 2.95 -20.41 -19.67
C GLU A 221 1.47 -20.53 -20.04
N GLU A 222 0.58 -20.50 -19.05
CA GLU A 222 -0.86 -20.49 -19.29
C GLU A 222 -1.29 -19.25 -20.05
N ALA A 223 -0.75 -18.08 -19.75
CA ALA A 223 -1.12 -16.85 -20.46
C ALA A 223 -0.82 -16.93 -21.96
N LEU A 224 0.30 -17.54 -22.35
CA LEU A 224 0.66 -17.76 -23.75
C LEU A 224 -0.29 -18.75 -24.44
N GLU A 225 -0.67 -19.81 -23.76
CA GLU A 225 -1.66 -20.76 -24.28
C GLU A 225 -3.02 -20.08 -24.46
N ARG A 226 -3.50 -19.35 -23.47
CA ARG A 226 -4.78 -18.62 -23.55
C ARG A 226 -4.76 -17.51 -24.61
N LEU A 227 -3.62 -16.91 -24.90
CA LEU A 227 -3.45 -16.01 -26.05
C LEU A 227 -3.59 -16.76 -27.35
N THR A 228 -3.01 -17.96 -27.47
CA THR A 228 -3.16 -18.83 -28.65
C THR A 228 -4.65 -19.14 -28.91
N GLU A 229 -5.37 -19.59 -27.88
CA GLU A 229 -6.80 -19.87 -27.93
C GLU A 229 -7.62 -18.62 -28.35
N ALA A 230 -7.41 -17.52 -27.70
CA ALA A 230 -8.19 -16.29 -27.91
C ALA A 230 -7.92 -15.64 -29.29
N TYR A 231 -6.67 -15.60 -29.74
CA TYR A 231 -6.32 -15.12 -31.08
C TYR A 231 -6.86 -16.04 -32.18
N PHE A 232 -6.75 -17.35 -31.96
CA PHE A 232 -7.32 -18.34 -32.92
C PHE A 232 -8.84 -18.16 -33.04
N ALA A 233 -9.56 -18.03 -31.94
CA ALA A 233 -11.00 -17.83 -31.92
C ALA A 233 -11.45 -16.52 -32.63
N LEU A 234 -10.58 -15.49 -32.67
CA LEU A 234 -10.81 -14.27 -33.44
C LEU A 234 -10.38 -14.34 -34.90
N GLY A 235 -9.81 -15.48 -35.35
CA GLY A 235 -9.26 -15.63 -36.70
C GLY A 235 -7.92 -14.90 -36.92
N ILE A 236 -7.26 -14.43 -35.87
CA ILE A 236 -5.94 -13.78 -35.92
C ILE A 236 -4.87 -14.86 -35.86
N THR A 237 -4.79 -15.69 -36.89
CA THR A 237 -4.00 -16.91 -36.89
C THR A 237 -2.49 -16.70 -36.76
N SER A 238 -1.95 -15.60 -37.31
CA SER A 238 -0.51 -15.29 -37.20
C SER A 238 -0.09 -15.05 -35.75
N GLU A 239 -0.91 -14.33 -34.97
CA GLU A 239 -0.61 -14.10 -33.54
C GLU A 239 -0.83 -15.35 -32.71
N ALA A 240 -1.83 -16.20 -33.05
CA ALA A 240 -2.03 -17.48 -32.40
C ALA A 240 -0.82 -18.42 -32.63
N GLN A 241 -0.33 -18.53 -33.87
CA GLN A 241 0.86 -19.30 -34.19
C GLN A 241 2.10 -18.77 -33.47
N THR A 242 2.26 -17.45 -33.40
CA THR A 242 3.38 -16.82 -32.68
C THR A 242 3.32 -17.11 -31.19
N ALA A 243 2.13 -17.05 -30.57
CA ALA A 243 1.97 -17.31 -29.15
C ALA A 243 2.37 -18.75 -28.79
N ALA A 244 1.91 -19.73 -29.60
CA ALA A 244 2.30 -21.11 -29.44
C ALA A 244 3.79 -21.37 -29.71
N ALA A 245 4.38 -20.70 -30.72
CA ALA A 245 5.82 -20.80 -31.00
C ALA A 245 6.69 -20.28 -29.89
N VAL A 246 6.32 -19.11 -29.35
CA VAL A 246 7.01 -18.47 -28.19
C VAL A 246 6.89 -19.37 -26.96
N LEU A 247 5.72 -19.95 -26.71
CA LEU A 247 5.49 -20.91 -25.62
C LEU A 247 6.40 -22.14 -25.78
N GLY A 248 6.39 -22.80 -26.95
CA GLY A 248 7.23 -23.96 -27.20
C GLY A 248 8.72 -23.69 -27.17
N HIS A 249 9.15 -22.49 -27.60
CA HIS A 249 10.55 -22.11 -27.57
C HIS A 249 11.08 -21.88 -26.12
N ASN A 250 10.27 -21.28 -25.27
CA ASN A 250 10.70 -20.91 -23.89
C ASN A 250 10.35 -22.00 -22.86
N PHE A 251 9.30 -22.79 -23.11
CA PHE A 251 8.74 -23.76 -22.18
C PHE A 251 8.36 -25.05 -22.92
N PRO A 252 9.33 -25.78 -23.54
CA PRO A 252 9.04 -26.94 -24.39
C PRO A 252 8.34 -28.09 -23.66
N ASP A 253 8.61 -28.25 -22.36
CA ASP A 253 8.05 -29.31 -21.52
C ASP A 253 6.69 -28.94 -20.89
N SER A 254 6.18 -27.75 -21.16
CA SER A 254 4.94 -27.25 -20.57
C SER A 254 3.71 -28.00 -21.08
N PRO A 255 2.80 -28.46 -20.21
CA PRO A 255 1.53 -29.02 -20.64
C PRO A 255 0.70 -28.04 -21.48
N TRP A 256 0.82 -26.73 -21.19
CA TRP A 256 0.15 -25.68 -21.95
C TRP A 256 0.64 -25.59 -23.40
N TYR A 257 1.91 -25.92 -23.66
CA TYR A 257 2.41 -25.99 -25.02
C TYR A 257 1.78 -27.12 -25.78
N GLN A 258 1.60 -28.28 -25.15
CA GLN A 258 0.94 -29.43 -25.81
C GLN A 258 -0.50 -29.11 -26.22
N ASP A 259 -1.23 -28.36 -25.39
CA ASP A 259 -2.60 -27.96 -25.67
C ASP A 259 -2.65 -26.92 -26.80
N ALA A 260 -1.78 -25.90 -26.77
CA ALA A 260 -1.65 -24.91 -27.84
C ALA A 260 -1.28 -25.57 -29.18
N TYR A 261 -0.34 -26.53 -29.16
CA TYR A 261 0.07 -27.28 -30.36
C TYR A 261 -1.08 -28.09 -30.93
N LYS A 262 -1.80 -28.86 -30.11
CA LYS A 262 -2.97 -29.65 -30.54
C LYS A 262 -4.06 -28.78 -31.15
N LEU A 263 -4.34 -27.60 -30.53
CA LEU A 263 -5.32 -26.66 -31.04
C LEU A 263 -4.97 -26.19 -32.46
N LEU A 264 -3.73 -25.82 -32.72
CA LEU A 264 -3.29 -25.37 -34.04
C LEU A 264 -3.28 -26.54 -35.05
N GLN A 265 -2.70 -27.68 -34.69
CA GLN A 265 -2.56 -28.84 -35.55
C GLN A 265 -3.93 -29.40 -36.02
N SER A 266 -4.93 -29.45 -35.11
CA SER A 266 -6.27 -29.91 -35.46
C SER A 266 -6.98 -29.01 -36.47
N ASN A 267 -6.48 -27.80 -36.70
CA ASN A 267 -6.97 -26.82 -37.66
C ASN A 267 -6.01 -26.58 -38.83
N GLY A 268 -5.04 -27.48 -39.04
CA GLY A 268 -4.10 -27.43 -40.17
C GLY A 268 -3.04 -26.33 -40.05
N LEU A 269 -2.79 -25.86 -38.84
CA LEU A 269 -1.80 -24.84 -38.56
C LEU A 269 -0.67 -25.43 -37.70
N GLU A 270 0.51 -24.78 -37.75
CA GLU A 270 1.67 -25.11 -36.91
C GLU A 270 2.16 -23.88 -36.18
N PRO A 271 2.79 -24.04 -34.99
CA PRO A 271 3.47 -22.95 -34.33
C PRO A 271 4.53 -22.32 -35.25
N ARG A 272 4.40 -21.02 -35.48
CA ARG A 272 5.31 -20.27 -36.34
C ARG A 272 5.53 -18.87 -35.74
N GLU A 273 6.76 -18.56 -35.43
CA GLU A 273 7.09 -17.27 -34.84
C GLU A 273 7.15 -16.15 -35.88
N ASP A 274 6.40 -15.09 -35.67
CA ASP A 274 6.57 -13.78 -36.31
C ASP A 274 7.43 -12.91 -35.43
N THR A 275 8.68 -12.67 -35.84
CA THR A 275 9.64 -11.83 -35.13
C THR A 275 9.24 -10.35 -35.08
N GLY A 276 8.32 -9.92 -35.95
CA GLY A 276 7.72 -8.57 -35.96
C GLY A 276 6.63 -8.38 -34.91
N SER A 277 6.05 -9.49 -34.42
CA SER A 277 4.97 -9.47 -33.41
C SER A 277 5.41 -8.81 -32.11
N TRP A 278 4.46 -8.17 -31.44
CA TRP A 278 4.66 -7.63 -30.10
C TRP A 278 5.09 -8.70 -29.11
N LEU A 279 4.62 -9.92 -29.28
CA LEU A 279 4.80 -11.06 -28.40
C LEU A 279 6.25 -11.54 -28.45
N SER A 280 6.81 -11.74 -29.65
CA SER A 280 8.20 -12.08 -29.84
C SER A 280 9.13 -10.98 -29.27
N LYS A 281 8.76 -9.72 -29.45
CA LYS A 281 9.50 -8.59 -28.87
C LYS A 281 9.45 -8.57 -27.35
N ALA A 282 8.28 -8.83 -26.75
CA ALA A 282 8.12 -8.86 -25.30
C ALA A 282 8.97 -9.98 -24.65
N MET A 283 9.07 -11.15 -25.29
CA MET A 283 9.78 -12.31 -24.75
C MET A 283 11.28 -12.39 -25.11
N LYS A 284 11.77 -11.54 -26.00
CA LYS A 284 13.22 -11.51 -26.36
C LYS A 284 14.16 -11.31 -25.16
N GLY A 285 13.72 -10.56 -24.14
CA GLY A 285 14.51 -10.31 -22.92
C GLY A 285 14.35 -11.38 -21.84
N PHE A 286 13.42 -12.32 -21.99
CA PHE A 286 13.07 -13.27 -20.93
C PHE A 286 14.27 -14.12 -20.47
N LYS A 287 15.05 -14.65 -21.41
CA LYS A 287 16.24 -15.48 -21.10
C LYS A 287 17.33 -14.69 -20.32
N GLN A 288 17.40 -13.38 -20.49
CA GLN A 288 18.34 -12.55 -19.75
C GLN A 288 17.88 -12.30 -18.31
N ILE A 289 16.55 -12.26 -18.08
CA ILE A 289 15.96 -12.01 -16.76
C ILE A 289 15.90 -13.30 -15.92
N ALA A 290 15.67 -14.45 -16.56
CA ALA A 290 15.54 -15.76 -15.89
C ALA A 290 16.88 -16.30 -15.34
N ASN A 291 18.02 -15.73 -15.74
CA ASN A 291 19.38 -16.12 -15.29
C ASN A 291 19.92 -15.23 -14.13
N PHE A 292 19.09 -14.37 -13.53
CA PHE A 292 19.38 -13.57 -12.33
C PHE A 292 18.59 -14.09 -11.14
#